data_8e66b8df09fd0675267c0b00d474fc07
#
_entry.id   8e66b8df09fd0675267c0b00d474fc07
#
_cell.length_a   1.000
_cell.length_b   1.000
_cell.length_c   1.000
_cell.angle_alpha   90.00
_cell.angle_beta   90.00
_cell.angle_gamma   90.00
#
_symmetry.space_group_name_H-M   'P 1'
#
loop_
_entity.id
_entity.type
_entity.pdbx_description
1 polymer ?
#
loop_
_entity_poly.entity_id
_entity_poly.type
_entity_poly.pdbx_seq_one_letter_code
_entity_poly.pdbx_strand_id
1 'polypeptide(L)'
;MSSDEISSTGPAASAAAALPAAALPGAALSGAALSAAADGVRLQKLMAAAGVASRRVSENMIEGGRVEVNGEVVTELGRRVLGTDLVSVDGIAIQLDTSRRYLMLNKPVGIVSSLQDDRGRPDLQRFVSRYDERLFNVGRLDAQTSGLLILTNDGELAHVLAHPSFGVMKTYIAKVEGRVSAQTIAKLSSGVALEDGPIAADKARIIGQAGANETMVEITLHSGRNRIVRRMLEEVGHPVIDLVRRQFGPLHLGTLASGEIRDLTKQELGGLLTISRDASPTADARAQPDPAGATS
;
A
#
# COMPACT_ATOMS: atom_id res chain seq x y z
N MET A 1 59.47 -50.84 19.07
CA MET A 1 58.54 -51.78 19.72
C MET A 1 57.17 -51.28 19.44
N SER A 2 56.61 -51.81 18.44
CA SER A 2 55.44 -52.70 18.40
C SER A 2 54.17 -51.86 18.45
N SER A 3 53.40 -51.87 17.54
CA SER A 3 52.68 -52.74 16.62
C SER A 3 51.29 -52.13 16.48
N ASP A 4 50.84 -51.84 15.26
CA ASP A 4 49.72 -52.46 14.55
C ASP A 4 48.37 -52.40 15.28
N GLU A 5 47.31 -51.96 14.71
CA GLU A 5 46.60 -52.63 13.63
C GLU A 5 45.47 -51.73 13.03
N ILE A 6 45.34 -51.87 11.80
CA ILE A 6 44.29 -51.64 10.83
C ILE A 6 42.90 -52.15 11.29
N SER A 7 41.85 -51.42 10.99
CA SER A 7 40.63 -51.99 10.38
C SER A 7 39.56 -50.93 10.10
N SER A 8 39.28 -50.68 8.84
CA SER A 8 38.13 -51.19 8.08
C SER A 8 36.87 -50.33 8.17
N THR A 9 36.71 -49.52 7.18
CA THR A 9 35.54 -49.35 6.28
C THR A 9 34.12 -49.50 6.80
N GLY A 10 33.32 -48.47 6.55
CA GLY A 10 31.89 -48.57 6.39
C GLY A 10 31.27 -47.17 6.08
N PRO A 11 30.53 -47.01 4.98
CA PRO A 11 29.92 -45.71 4.68
C PRO A 11 28.69 -45.50 5.54
N ALA A 12 28.70 -44.43 6.32
CA ALA A 12 27.51 -44.00 7.07
C ALA A 12 26.47 -43.39 6.10
N ALA A 13 25.39 -44.05 6.00
CA ALA A 13 24.17 -43.59 5.32
C ALA A 13 23.69 -42.28 5.92
N SER A 14 23.50 -41.27 5.05
CA SER A 14 22.83 -40.04 5.36
C SER A 14 21.35 -40.32 5.71
N ALA A 15 21.04 -40.27 6.97
CA ALA A 15 19.65 -40.27 7.44
C ALA A 15 19.10 -38.84 7.27
N ALA A 16 18.32 -38.62 6.22
CA ALA A 16 17.47 -37.46 6.09
C ALA A 16 16.45 -37.49 7.23
N ALA A 17 16.62 -36.61 8.21
CA ALA A 17 15.62 -36.39 9.25
C ALA A 17 14.36 -35.74 8.64
N ALA A 18 13.35 -36.54 8.48
CA ALA A 18 11.99 -36.07 8.19
C ALA A 18 11.49 -35.27 9.42
N LEU A 19 11.25 -33.99 9.22
CA LEU A 19 10.53 -33.15 10.18
C LEU A 19 9.08 -33.64 10.27
N PRO A 20 8.48 -33.76 11.46
CA PRO A 20 7.09 -34.15 11.59
C PRO A 20 6.19 -33.04 11.03
N ALA A 21 5.28 -33.44 10.16
CA ALA A 21 4.20 -32.58 9.69
C ALA A 21 3.31 -32.22 10.89
N ALA A 22 3.53 -31.03 11.46
CA ALA A 22 2.59 -30.44 12.40
C ALA A 22 1.36 -30.01 11.61
N ALA A 23 0.28 -30.76 11.75
CA ALA A 23 -1.03 -30.37 11.28
C ALA A 23 -1.45 -29.09 12.05
N LEU A 24 -1.39 -27.95 11.37
CA LEU A 24 -1.98 -26.71 11.86
C LEU A 24 -3.49 -26.75 11.63
N PRO A 25 -4.31 -26.29 12.59
CA PRO A 25 -5.75 -26.26 12.43
C PRO A 25 -6.11 -25.29 11.30
N GLY A 26 -6.82 -25.78 10.29
CA GLY A 26 -7.33 -24.99 9.18
C GLY A 26 -8.21 -23.85 9.67
N ALA A 27 -7.70 -22.63 9.65
CA ALA A 27 -8.51 -21.45 9.78
C ALA A 27 -9.24 -21.25 8.44
N ALA A 28 -10.52 -21.62 8.43
CA ALA A 28 -11.42 -21.34 7.32
C ALA A 28 -11.47 -19.82 7.12
N LEU A 29 -11.14 -19.37 5.91
CA LEU A 29 -11.45 -18.02 5.43
C LEU A 29 -12.90 -17.70 5.79
N SER A 30 -13.15 -16.55 6.41
CA SER A 30 -14.51 -16.05 6.50
C SER A 30 -15.01 -15.86 5.06
N GLY A 31 -15.96 -16.68 4.64
CA GLY A 31 -16.45 -16.76 3.27
C GLY A 31 -17.08 -15.49 2.69
N ALA A 32 -17.08 -14.39 3.45
CA ALA A 32 -17.67 -13.13 3.03
C ALA A 32 -16.84 -12.34 2.00
N ALA A 33 -15.51 -12.44 2.04
CA ALA A 33 -14.65 -11.69 1.10
C ALA A 33 -14.37 -12.43 -0.22
N LEU A 34 -14.54 -13.75 -0.23
CA LEU A 34 -14.37 -14.60 -1.43
C LEU A 34 -15.72 -14.97 -2.07
N SER A 35 -16.82 -14.88 -1.31
CA SER A 35 -18.18 -15.11 -1.79
C SER A 35 -18.75 -13.98 -2.66
N ALA A 36 -18.15 -12.79 -2.65
CA ALA A 36 -18.63 -11.65 -3.42
C ALA A 36 -18.17 -11.62 -4.89
N ALA A 37 -17.26 -12.52 -5.31
CA ALA A 37 -16.81 -12.61 -6.69
C ALA A 37 -17.26 -13.94 -7.30
N ALA A 38 -18.46 -13.96 -7.84
CA ALA A 38 -18.94 -15.10 -8.66
C ALA A 38 -17.93 -15.48 -9.77
N ASP A 39 -17.07 -14.55 -10.16
CA ASP A 39 -16.04 -14.69 -11.21
C ASP A 39 -14.65 -15.11 -10.69
N GLY A 40 -14.46 -15.38 -9.39
CA GLY A 40 -13.15 -15.70 -8.81
C GLY A 40 -12.15 -14.53 -8.76
N VAL A 41 -11.02 -14.76 -8.09
CA VAL A 41 -9.93 -13.78 -7.92
C VAL A 41 -8.75 -14.16 -8.82
N ARG A 42 -8.07 -13.18 -9.43
CA ARG A 42 -6.87 -13.45 -10.23
C ARG A 42 -5.78 -14.10 -9.37
N LEU A 43 -5.17 -15.19 -9.84
CA LEU A 43 -4.20 -16.00 -9.12
C LEU A 43 -3.04 -15.18 -8.55
N GLN A 44 -2.42 -14.29 -9.35
CA GLN A 44 -1.35 -13.42 -8.88
C GLN A 44 -1.82 -12.42 -7.80
N LYS A 45 -3.10 -12.00 -7.81
CA LYS A 45 -3.67 -11.16 -6.74
C LYS A 45 -3.81 -11.97 -5.44
N LEU A 46 -4.26 -13.22 -5.54
CA LEU A 46 -4.37 -14.14 -4.40
C LEU A 46 -3.00 -14.41 -3.77
N MET A 47 -2.01 -14.79 -4.59
CA MET A 47 -0.63 -15.04 -4.13
C MET A 47 -0.02 -13.82 -3.43
N ALA A 48 -0.27 -12.63 -3.96
CA ALA A 48 0.21 -11.39 -3.34
C ALA A 48 -0.50 -11.11 -2.00
N ALA A 49 -1.80 -11.35 -1.88
CA ALA A 49 -2.57 -11.20 -0.64
C ALA A 49 -2.14 -12.23 0.41
N ALA A 50 -1.81 -13.45 -0.01
CA ALA A 50 -1.28 -14.50 0.84
C ALA A 50 0.20 -14.28 1.27
N GLY A 51 0.81 -13.17 0.88
CA GLY A 51 2.18 -12.85 1.28
C GLY A 51 3.29 -13.61 0.52
N VAL A 52 2.95 -14.38 -0.51
CA VAL A 52 3.93 -15.19 -1.27
C VAL A 52 4.96 -14.30 -1.98
N ALA A 53 4.50 -13.35 -2.81
CA ALA A 53 5.38 -12.45 -3.57
C ALA A 53 4.62 -11.19 -4.05
N SER A 54 5.29 -10.25 -4.74
CA SER A 54 4.59 -9.18 -5.45
C SER A 54 3.81 -9.76 -6.63
N ARG A 55 2.79 -9.05 -7.15
CA ARG A 55 2.00 -9.51 -8.30
C ARG A 55 2.88 -9.87 -9.51
N ARG A 56 3.87 -9.02 -9.85
CA ARG A 56 4.82 -9.27 -10.94
C ARG A 56 5.68 -10.50 -10.71
N VAL A 57 6.20 -10.68 -9.48
CA VAL A 57 6.97 -11.87 -9.14
C VAL A 57 6.07 -13.11 -9.15
N SER A 58 4.82 -12.98 -8.70
CA SER A 58 3.82 -14.07 -8.78
C SER A 58 3.52 -14.47 -10.23
N GLU A 59 3.44 -13.49 -11.14
CA GLU A 59 3.28 -13.75 -12.59
C GLU A 59 4.47 -14.55 -13.13
N ASN A 60 5.71 -14.16 -12.82
CA ASN A 60 6.91 -14.93 -13.19
C ASN A 60 6.91 -16.36 -12.62
N MET A 61 6.41 -16.55 -11.38
CA MET A 61 6.29 -17.87 -10.77
C MET A 61 5.26 -18.74 -11.49
N ILE A 62 4.13 -18.15 -11.91
CA ILE A 62 3.09 -18.82 -12.68
C ILE A 62 3.66 -19.25 -14.03
N GLU A 63 4.26 -18.34 -14.80
CA GLU A 63 4.89 -18.64 -16.09
C GLU A 63 6.00 -19.69 -15.97
N GLY A 64 6.73 -19.68 -14.86
CA GLY A 64 7.77 -20.66 -14.54
C GLY A 64 7.24 -22.05 -14.12
N GLY A 65 5.91 -22.28 -14.11
CA GLY A 65 5.32 -23.57 -13.76
C GLY A 65 5.47 -23.98 -12.30
N ARG A 66 5.69 -23.01 -11.40
CA ARG A 66 5.91 -23.23 -9.96
C ARG A 66 4.61 -23.23 -9.15
N VAL A 67 3.47 -22.93 -9.80
CA VAL A 67 2.17 -22.74 -9.15
C VAL A 67 1.20 -23.82 -9.61
N GLU A 68 0.53 -24.44 -8.66
CA GLU A 68 -0.51 -25.44 -8.90
C GLU A 68 -1.85 -24.95 -8.34
N VAL A 69 -2.92 -25.28 -9.04
CA VAL A 69 -4.30 -25.06 -8.58
C VAL A 69 -5.03 -26.38 -8.64
N ASN A 70 -5.50 -26.88 -7.49
CA ASN A 70 -6.14 -28.20 -7.36
C ASN A 70 -5.27 -29.36 -7.87
N GLY A 71 -3.93 -29.23 -7.74
CA GLY A 71 -2.96 -30.24 -8.18
C GLY A 71 -2.55 -30.14 -9.65
N GLU A 72 -3.09 -29.17 -10.42
CA GLU A 72 -2.69 -28.90 -11.79
C GLU A 72 -1.74 -27.71 -11.87
N VAL A 73 -0.62 -27.88 -12.58
CA VAL A 73 0.33 -26.76 -12.82
C VAL A 73 -0.31 -25.71 -13.72
N VAL A 74 -0.28 -24.46 -13.27
CA VAL A 74 -0.80 -23.31 -14.01
C VAL A 74 0.36 -22.47 -14.52
N THR A 75 0.41 -22.26 -15.85
CA THR A 75 1.41 -21.39 -16.50
C THR A 75 0.77 -20.17 -17.19
N GLU A 76 -0.55 -20.14 -17.31
CA GLU A 76 -1.27 -19.06 -17.97
C GLU A 76 -1.50 -17.88 -17.03
N LEU A 77 -1.14 -16.69 -17.50
CA LEU A 77 -1.47 -15.44 -16.80
C LEU A 77 -2.96 -15.13 -16.89
N GLY A 78 -3.48 -14.49 -15.86
CA GLY A 78 -4.89 -14.10 -15.80
C GLY A 78 -5.83 -15.18 -15.25
N ARG A 79 -5.35 -16.39 -14.96
CA ARG A 79 -6.13 -17.45 -14.30
C ARG A 79 -6.85 -16.88 -13.08
N ARG A 80 -8.14 -17.19 -12.98
CA ARG A 80 -8.97 -16.89 -11.79
C ARG A 80 -9.16 -18.13 -10.96
N VAL A 81 -9.18 -17.95 -9.64
CA VAL A 81 -9.35 -19.01 -8.65
C VAL A 81 -10.45 -18.62 -7.67
N LEU A 82 -11.18 -19.62 -7.21
CA LEU A 82 -12.22 -19.47 -6.20
C LEU A 82 -11.63 -19.63 -4.80
N GLY A 83 -12.35 -19.21 -3.78
CA GLY A 83 -11.93 -19.40 -2.39
C GLY A 83 -11.89 -20.86 -1.94
N THR A 84 -12.49 -21.76 -2.71
CA THR A 84 -12.50 -23.21 -2.49
C THR A 84 -11.34 -23.92 -3.19
N ASP A 85 -10.61 -23.22 -4.07
CA ASP A 85 -9.49 -23.82 -4.78
C ASP A 85 -8.27 -23.94 -3.86
N LEU A 86 -7.60 -25.08 -3.95
CA LEU A 86 -6.31 -25.30 -3.29
C LEU A 86 -5.20 -24.77 -4.20
N VAL A 87 -4.45 -23.79 -3.72
CA VAL A 87 -3.31 -23.23 -4.45
C VAL A 87 -2.04 -23.64 -3.73
N SER A 88 -1.04 -24.13 -4.47
CA SER A 88 0.31 -24.41 -3.96
C SER A 88 1.37 -23.74 -4.80
N VAL A 89 2.50 -23.43 -4.16
CA VAL A 89 3.71 -22.89 -4.81
C VAL A 89 4.87 -23.78 -4.40
N ASP A 90 5.60 -24.30 -5.37
CA ASP A 90 6.68 -25.26 -5.13
C ASP A 90 6.23 -26.45 -4.24
N GLY A 91 4.99 -26.90 -4.42
CA GLY A 91 4.39 -28.01 -3.66
C GLY A 91 3.92 -27.65 -2.24
N ILE A 92 4.04 -26.38 -1.81
CA ILE A 92 3.58 -25.91 -0.50
C ILE A 92 2.25 -25.19 -0.65
N ALA A 93 1.21 -25.67 0.05
CA ALA A 93 -0.10 -25.02 0.04
C ALA A 93 0.01 -23.57 0.57
N ILE A 94 -0.61 -22.63 -0.15
CA ILE A 94 -0.70 -21.25 0.29
C ILE A 94 -1.74 -21.14 1.39
N GLN A 95 -1.32 -20.72 2.58
CA GLN A 95 -2.23 -20.28 3.61
C GLN A 95 -2.59 -18.82 3.34
N LEU A 96 -3.87 -18.55 3.13
CA LEU A 96 -4.38 -17.20 3.08
C LEU A 96 -4.43 -16.65 4.50
N ASP A 97 -3.40 -15.92 4.90
CA ASP A 97 -3.46 -15.14 6.13
C ASP A 97 -4.49 -14.03 5.94
N THR A 98 -5.65 -14.19 6.61
CA THR A 98 -6.77 -13.25 6.54
C THR A 98 -6.66 -12.13 7.56
N SER A 99 -5.61 -12.09 8.37
CA SER A 99 -5.41 -10.98 9.28
C SER A 99 -5.05 -9.71 8.49
N ARG A 100 -6.03 -8.85 8.28
CA ARG A 100 -5.83 -7.54 7.66
C ARG A 100 -5.15 -6.62 8.65
N ARG A 101 -4.07 -5.99 8.24
CA ARG A 101 -3.33 -4.97 9.00
C ARG A 101 -3.53 -3.60 8.40
N TYR A 102 -3.68 -2.63 9.26
CA TYR A 102 -3.81 -1.21 8.89
C TYR A 102 -2.97 -0.38 9.84
N LEU A 103 -1.88 0.15 9.34
CA LEU A 103 -0.88 0.84 10.15
C LEU A 103 -0.72 2.29 9.68
N MET A 104 -0.44 3.16 10.62
CA MET A 104 0.01 4.53 10.39
C MET A 104 1.48 4.64 10.75
N LEU A 105 2.29 5.07 9.81
CA LEU A 105 3.69 5.42 10.00
C LEU A 105 3.84 6.94 9.94
N ASN A 106 4.55 7.55 10.89
CA ASN A 106 5.13 8.87 10.69
C ASN A 106 6.47 8.71 9.97
N LYS A 107 6.42 8.70 8.64
CA LYS A 107 7.62 8.50 7.81
C LYS A 107 8.62 9.63 8.02
N PRO A 108 9.86 9.37 8.44
CA PRO A 108 10.89 10.40 8.53
C PRO A 108 11.38 10.86 7.15
N VAL A 109 12.05 12.00 7.12
CA VAL A 109 12.83 12.45 5.96
C VAL A 109 14.00 11.49 5.71
N GLY A 110 14.45 11.37 4.47
CA GLY A 110 15.54 10.50 4.06
C GLY A 110 15.13 9.07 3.69
N ILE A 111 13.89 8.67 3.97
CA ILE A 111 13.36 7.33 3.67
C ILE A 111 12.55 7.38 2.38
N VAL A 112 12.85 6.48 1.43
CA VAL A 112 12.05 6.31 0.21
C VAL A 112 10.80 5.47 0.50
N SER A 113 9.67 5.83 -0.14
CA SER A 113 8.41 5.06 -0.04
C SER A 113 8.44 3.83 -0.95
N SER A 114 9.34 2.90 -0.61
CA SER A 114 9.48 1.57 -1.20
C SER A 114 9.74 0.56 -0.09
N LEU A 115 9.32 -0.68 -0.29
CA LEU A 115 9.65 -1.82 0.59
C LEU A 115 10.90 -2.58 0.14
N GLN A 116 11.39 -2.24 -1.03
CA GLN A 116 12.64 -2.74 -1.57
C GLN A 116 13.22 -1.66 -2.48
N ASP A 117 14.38 -1.14 -2.14
CA ASP A 117 15.08 -0.14 -2.94
C ASP A 117 16.32 -0.74 -3.61
N ASP A 118 16.29 -0.86 -4.92
CA ASP A 118 17.37 -1.46 -5.72
C ASP A 118 18.65 -0.59 -5.73
N ARG A 119 18.57 0.64 -5.20
CA ARG A 119 19.69 1.59 -5.13
C ARG A 119 20.33 1.68 -3.75
N GLY A 120 19.90 0.83 -2.80
CA GLY A 120 20.45 0.78 -1.44
C GLY A 120 20.14 2.01 -0.58
N ARG A 121 19.14 2.83 -0.94
CA ARG A 121 18.70 3.95 -0.10
C ARG A 121 17.85 3.42 1.06
N PRO A 122 17.87 4.09 2.24
CA PRO A 122 16.97 3.75 3.33
C PRO A 122 15.51 3.73 2.87
N ASP A 123 14.81 2.63 3.13
CA ASP A 123 13.44 2.38 2.67
C ASP A 123 12.48 2.01 3.82
N LEU A 124 11.25 1.62 3.47
CA LEU A 124 10.21 1.28 4.43
C LEU A 124 10.41 -0.10 5.09
N GLN A 125 11.27 -0.97 4.54
CA GLN A 125 11.49 -2.33 5.07
C GLN A 125 11.87 -2.28 6.56
N ARG A 126 12.67 -1.30 6.96
CA ARG A 126 13.12 -1.13 8.36
C ARG A 126 11.98 -0.94 9.38
N PHE A 127 10.81 -0.48 8.94
CA PHE A 127 9.65 -0.25 9.81
C PHE A 127 8.70 -1.45 9.82
N VAL A 128 8.72 -2.26 8.76
CA VAL A 128 7.78 -3.38 8.60
C VAL A 128 8.39 -4.75 8.88
N SER A 129 9.71 -4.84 9.04
CA SER A 129 10.43 -6.12 9.27
C SER A 129 9.97 -6.90 10.50
N ARG A 130 9.28 -6.24 11.45
CA ARG A 130 8.73 -6.86 12.66
C ARG A 130 7.33 -7.46 12.49
N TYR A 131 6.72 -7.30 11.30
CA TYR A 131 5.40 -7.84 10.99
C TYR A 131 5.57 -9.06 10.10
N ASP A 132 4.82 -10.11 10.38
CA ASP A 132 4.82 -11.35 9.59
C ASP A 132 4.04 -11.15 8.29
N GLU A 133 3.05 -10.23 8.31
CA GLU A 133 2.22 -9.92 7.16
C GLU A 133 3.00 -9.10 6.12
N ARG A 134 2.79 -9.42 4.86
CA ARG A 134 3.34 -8.65 3.76
C ARG A 134 2.59 -7.34 3.58
N LEU A 135 3.13 -6.29 4.15
CA LEU A 135 2.60 -4.93 4.07
C LEU A 135 3.07 -4.21 2.81
N PHE A 136 2.28 -3.24 2.35
CA PHE A 136 2.65 -2.28 1.31
C PHE A 136 2.09 -0.89 1.64
N ASN A 137 2.71 0.14 1.09
CA ASN A 137 2.33 1.52 1.35
C ASN A 137 1.16 1.98 0.46
N VAL A 138 0.25 2.76 1.04
CA VAL A 138 -0.85 3.43 0.35
C VAL A 138 -0.40 4.80 -0.13
N GLY A 139 -0.19 4.91 -1.43
CA GLY A 139 0.41 6.09 -2.02
C GLY A 139 1.88 6.24 -1.62
N ARG A 140 2.44 7.43 -1.85
CA ARG A 140 3.87 7.69 -1.62
C ARG A 140 4.09 9.05 -0.98
N LEU A 141 5.17 9.15 -0.23
CA LEU A 141 5.83 10.40 0.15
C LEU A 141 7.25 10.38 -0.41
N ASP A 142 7.70 11.50 -0.95
CA ASP A 142 9.08 11.63 -1.41
C ASP A 142 10.07 11.43 -0.24
N ALA A 143 11.33 11.11 -0.54
CA ALA A 143 12.35 10.96 0.48
C ALA A 143 12.50 12.22 1.36
N GLN A 144 12.33 13.40 0.76
CA GLN A 144 12.40 14.70 1.44
C GLN A 144 11.10 15.13 2.13
N THR A 145 10.04 14.30 2.10
CA THR A 145 8.75 14.59 2.71
C THR A 145 8.51 13.63 3.86
N SER A 146 8.15 14.16 5.01
CA SER A 146 7.81 13.39 6.20
C SER A 146 6.30 13.28 6.42
N GLY A 147 5.91 12.54 7.46
CA GLY A 147 4.55 12.52 7.96
C GLY A 147 3.76 11.25 7.68
N LEU A 148 2.46 11.37 7.72
CA LEU A 148 1.51 10.26 7.70
C LEU A 148 1.61 9.43 6.42
N LEU A 149 1.98 8.16 6.56
CA LEU A 149 1.94 7.15 5.51
C LEU A 149 1.18 5.93 6.03
N ILE A 150 0.23 5.43 5.25
CA ILE A 150 -0.53 4.23 5.58
C ILE A 150 0.19 3.02 5.01
N LEU A 151 0.27 1.94 5.80
CA LEU A 151 0.76 0.63 5.40
C LEU A 151 -0.33 -0.41 5.65
N THR A 152 -0.54 -1.33 4.73
CA THR A 152 -1.58 -2.35 4.84
C THR A 152 -1.28 -3.56 3.95
N ASN A 153 -1.93 -4.68 4.22
CA ASN A 153 -2.02 -5.84 3.32
C ASN A 153 -3.37 -5.92 2.59
N ASP A 154 -4.25 -4.91 2.77
CA ASP A 154 -5.54 -4.79 2.08
C ASP A 154 -5.40 -4.04 0.74
N GLY A 155 -5.27 -4.80 -0.36
CA GLY A 155 -5.08 -4.22 -1.69
C GLY A 155 -6.28 -3.47 -2.24
N GLU A 156 -7.49 -3.79 -1.81
CA GLU A 156 -8.72 -3.14 -2.28
C GLU A 156 -8.83 -1.74 -1.66
N LEU A 157 -8.69 -1.68 -0.34
CA LEU A 157 -8.66 -0.41 0.37
C LEU A 157 -7.50 0.47 -0.12
N ALA A 158 -6.31 -0.09 -0.29
CA ALA A 158 -5.15 0.66 -0.77
C ALA A 158 -5.38 1.26 -2.16
N HIS A 159 -6.05 0.54 -3.06
CA HIS A 159 -6.40 1.04 -4.39
C HIS A 159 -7.33 2.27 -4.30
N VAL A 160 -8.43 2.15 -3.55
CA VAL A 160 -9.37 3.26 -3.36
C VAL A 160 -8.69 4.48 -2.77
N LEU A 161 -7.91 4.31 -1.71
CA LEU A 161 -7.25 5.41 -1.02
C LEU A 161 -6.15 6.10 -1.84
N ALA A 162 -5.46 5.35 -2.71
CA ALA A 162 -4.35 5.89 -3.51
C ALA A 162 -4.78 6.48 -4.84
N HIS A 163 -5.87 5.98 -5.44
CA HIS A 163 -6.27 6.38 -6.79
C HIS A 163 -6.90 7.77 -6.81
N PRO A 164 -6.48 8.66 -7.72
CA PRO A 164 -6.95 10.06 -7.77
C PRO A 164 -8.45 10.23 -7.96
N SER A 165 -9.13 9.30 -8.65
CA SER A 165 -10.57 9.38 -8.94
C SER A 165 -11.46 9.37 -7.68
N PHE A 166 -10.95 8.87 -6.56
CA PHE A 166 -11.70 8.84 -5.31
C PHE A 166 -11.55 10.11 -4.46
N GLY A 167 -10.76 11.07 -4.92
CA GLY A 167 -10.71 12.41 -4.34
C GLY A 167 -10.25 12.48 -2.88
N VAL A 168 -9.54 11.47 -2.37
CA VAL A 168 -9.13 11.44 -0.96
C VAL A 168 -8.19 12.62 -0.66
N MET A 169 -8.63 13.49 0.23
CA MET A 169 -7.92 14.72 0.61
C MET A 169 -6.66 14.44 1.41
N LYS A 170 -5.59 15.18 1.13
CA LYS A 170 -4.31 15.11 1.86
C LYS A 170 -3.93 16.52 2.28
N THR A 171 -3.69 16.72 3.58
CA THR A 171 -3.28 18.02 4.11
C THR A 171 -1.80 18.00 4.48
N TYR A 172 -1.09 18.99 4.00
CA TYR A 172 0.33 19.17 4.20
C TYR A 172 0.60 20.47 4.95
N ILE A 173 1.64 20.47 5.78
CA ILE A 173 2.26 21.67 6.31
C ILE A 173 3.60 21.81 5.62
N ALA A 174 3.79 22.95 4.95
CA ALA A 174 5.01 23.32 4.28
C ALA A 174 5.66 24.51 5.01
N LYS A 175 6.94 24.37 5.38
CA LYS A 175 7.79 25.48 5.73
C LYS A 175 8.44 25.97 4.44
N VAL A 176 8.25 27.22 4.10
CA VAL A 176 8.69 27.79 2.82
C VAL A 176 9.59 29.02 3.04
N GLU A 177 10.41 29.31 2.04
CA GLU A 177 11.25 30.50 2.02
C GLU A 177 10.42 31.77 1.85
N GLY A 178 10.82 32.81 2.55
CA GLY A 178 10.27 34.15 2.46
C GLY A 178 8.91 34.31 3.13
N ARG A 179 8.37 35.51 3.00
CA ARG A 179 7.08 35.90 3.58
C ARG A 179 5.96 35.70 2.55
N VAL A 180 5.12 34.69 2.79
CA VAL A 180 3.94 34.42 1.96
C VAL A 180 2.86 35.47 2.22
N SER A 181 2.26 35.99 1.14
CA SER A 181 1.19 36.99 1.19
C SER A 181 -0.20 36.34 1.07
N ALA A 182 -1.23 37.06 1.47
CA ALA A 182 -2.61 36.64 1.23
C ALA A 182 -2.91 36.47 -0.29
N GLN A 183 -2.28 37.30 -1.15
CA GLN A 183 -2.41 37.19 -2.59
C GLN A 183 -1.79 35.89 -3.12
N THR A 184 -0.64 35.45 -2.59
CA THR A 184 -0.02 34.16 -2.90
C THR A 184 -0.95 33.00 -2.53
N ILE A 185 -1.58 33.05 -1.35
CA ILE A 185 -2.56 32.04 -0.92
C ILE A 185 -3.77 32.00 -1.87
N ALA A 186 -4.30 33.16 -2.25
CA ALA A 186 -5.40 33.25 -3.21
C ALA A 186 -5.00 32.62 -4.57
N LYS A 187 -3.77 32.86 -5.06
CA LYS A 187 -3.26 32.26 -6.30
C LYS A 187 -3.16 30.73 -6.20
N LEU A 188 -2.69 30.18 -5.08
CA LEU A 188 -2.65 28.72 -4.86
C LEU A 188 -4.05 28.09 -4.90
N SER A 189 -5.08 28.78 -4.39
CA SER A 189 -6.47 28.30 -4.35
C SER A 189 -7.21 28.54 -5.67
N SER A 190 -6.88 29.59 -6.43
CA SER A 190 -7.47 29.85 -7.75
C SER A 190 -6.84 29.02 -8.86
N GLY A 191 -5.61 28.57 -8.66
CA GLY A 191 -4.87 27.72 -9.58
C GLY A 191 -3.55 28.29 -10.04
N VAL A 192 -2.58 27.40 -10.20
CA VAL A 192 -1.25 27.66 -10.77
C VAL A 192 -1.04 26.80 -12.00
N ALA A 193 -0.32 27.30 -12.98
CA ALA A 193 0.04 26.56 -14.19
C ALA A 193 1.35 25.81 -13.94
N LEU A 194 1.30 24.48 -14.02
CA LEU A 194 2.48 23.62 -13.95
C LEU A 194 2.72 22.95 -15.30
N GLU A 195 3.91 22.40 -15.53
CA GLU A 195 4.29 21.72 -16.79
C GLU A 195 3.29 20.61 -17.20
N ASP A 196 2.75 19.88 -16.20
CA ASP A 196 1.79 18.80 -16.39
C ASP A 196 0.33 19.26 -16.28
N GLY A 197 0.09 20.55 -16.47
CA GLY A 197 -1.22 21.20 -16.51
C GLY A 197 -1.58 21.96 -15.22
N PRO A 198 -2.66 22.74 -15.28
CA PRO A 198 -3.08 23.58 -14.17
C PRO A 198 -3.50 22.72 -12.95
N ILE A 199 -3.36 23.31 -11.77
CA ILE A 199 -3.76 22.74 -10.50
C ILE A 199 -4.13 23.83 -9.50
N ALA A 200 -5.18 23.60 -8.72
CA ALA A 200 -5.56 24.45 -7.61
C ALA A 200 -5.48 23.66 -6.30
N ALA A 201 -5.15 24.32 -5.22
CA ALA A 201 -5.31 23.77 -3.89
C ALA A 201 -6.77 23.78 -3.48
N ASP A 202 -7.29 22.68 -2.94
CA ASP A 202 -8.63 22.62 -2.36
C ASP A 202 -8.77 23.59 -1.18
N LYS A 203 -7.71 23.72 -0.38
CA LYS A 203 -7.55 24.72 0.68
C LYS A 203 -6.10 25.14 0.80
N ALA A 204 -5.84 26.42 1.04
CA ALA A 204 -4.54 26.92 1.39
C ALA A 204 -4.67 28.04 2.43
N ARG A 205 -3.76 28.08 3.42
CA ARG A 205 -3.72 29.15 4.44
C ARG A 205 -2.33 29.24 5.07
N ILE A 206 -2.01 30.44 5.53
CA ILE A 206 -0.85 30.66 6.39
C ILE A 206 -1.21 30.19 7.81
N ILE A 207 -0.30 29.45 8.46
CA ILE A 207 -0.43 29.03 9.85
C ILE A 207 0.63 29.67 10.71
N GLY A 208 0.25 30.11 11.93
CA GLY A 208 1.15 30.85 12.82
C GLY A 208 1.48 32.25 12.32
N GLN A 209 2.50 32.86 12.90
CA GLN A 209 3.03 34.15 12.45
C GLN A 209 4.08 33.93 11.37
N ALA A 210 3.97 34.66 10.26
CA ALA A 210 5.01 34.65 9.23
C ALA A 210 6.29 35.26 9.82
N GLY A 211 7.39 34.49 9.79
CA GLY A 211 8.72 35.02 10.06
C GLY A 211 9.21 35.99 8.97
N ALA A 212 10.31 36.65 9.21
CA ALA A 212 10.90 37.55 8.20
C ALA A 212 11.36 36.76 6.95
N ASN A 213 11.92 35.57 7.14
CA ASN A 213 12.57 34.77 6.10
C ASN A 213 11.86 33.43 5.80
N GLU A 214 10.85 33.05 6.57
CA GLU A 214 10.16 31.76 6.46
C GLU A 214 8.69 31.91 6.80
N THR A 215 7.85 31.13 6.16
CA THR A 215 6.40 31.06 6.46
C THR A 215 5.95 29.62 6.52
N MET A 216 5.02 29.33 7.44
CA MET A 216 4.33 28.03 7.49
C MET A 216 3.02 28.12 6.71
N VAL A 217 2.84 27.24 5.74
CA VAL A 217 1.64 27.17 4.89
C VAL A 217 1.00 25.80 5.03
N GLU A 218 -0.30 25.77 5.30
CA GLU A 218 -1.10 24.57 5.21
C GLU A 218 -1.75 24.50 3.84
N ILE A 219 -1.60 23.37 3.15
CA ILE A 219 -2.19 23.11 1.84
C ILE A 219 -2.93 21.77 1.87
N THR A 220 -4.18 21.75 1.40
CA THR A 220 -4.97 20.54 1.21
C THR A 220 -5.19 20.31 -0.28
N LEU A 221 -4.98 19.05 -0.71
CA LEU A 221 -5.11 18.61 -2.11
C LEU A 221 -5.73 17.21 -2.16
N HIS A 222 -6.59 16.97 -3.16
CA HIS A 222 -6.99 15.62 -3.55
C HIS A 222 -6.01 15.01 -4.57
N SER A 223 -5.28 15.83 -5.31
CA SER A 223 -4.30 15.40 -6.31
C SER A 223 -3.15 14.59 -5.68
N GLY A 224 -2.66 13.59 -6.45
CA GLY A 224 -1.48 12.77 -6.12
C GLY A 224 -0.33 12.95 -7.11
N ARG A 225 -0.30 14.04 -7.92
CA ARG A 225 0.79 14.31 -8.88
C ARG A 225 2.14 14.35 -8.18
N ASN A 226 3.18 13.93 -8.90
CA ASN A 226 4.54 13.90 -8.34
C ASN A 226 4.96 15.29 -7.82
N ARG A 227 5.46 15.32 -6.56
CA ARG A 227 5.98 16.52 -5.88
C ARG A 227 5.06 17.76 -5.94
N ILE A 228 3.75 17.55 -6.03
CA ILE A 228 2.78 18.60 -6.37
C ILE A 228 2.86 19.81 -5.45
N VAL A 229 2.90 19.64 -4.13
CA VAL A 229 2.96 20.74 -3.16
C VAL A 229 4.24 21.56 -3.35
N ARG A 230 5.40 20.90 -3.58
CA ARG A 230 6.67 21.58 -3.79
C ARG A 230 6.65 22.41 -5.08
N ARG A 231 6.16 21.83 -6.17
CA ARG A 231 6.05 22.53 -7.46
C ARG A 231 5.09 23.72 -7.41
N MET A 232 3.93 23.57 -6.74
CA MET A 232 2.97 24.68 -6.59
C MET A 232 3.57 25.85 -5.81
N LEU A 233 4.27 25.59 -4.72
CA LEU A 233 4.88 26.62 -3.89
C LEU A 233 6.08 27.26 -4.57
N GLU A 234 6.89 26.49 -5.29
CA GLU A 234 8.01 26.99 -6.11
C GLU A 234 7.52 27.91 -7.24
N GLU A 235 6.42 27.54 -7.92
CA GLU A 235 5.79 28.33 -8.99
C GLU A 235 5.30 29.71 -8.50
N VAL A 236 4.93 29.84 -7.24
CA VAL A 236 4.55 31.12 -6.65
C VAL A 236 5.72 31.84 -5.94
N GLY A 237 6.95 31.36 -6.12
CA GLY A 237 8.18 31.99 -5.63
C GLY A 237 8.53 31.67 -4.17
N HIS A 238 7.99 30.59 -3.61
CA HIS A 238 8.24 30.17 -2.23
C HIS A 238 8.74 28.72 -2.15
N PRO A 239 10.01 28.43 -2.44
CA PRO A 239 10.57 27.07 -2.34
C PRO A 239 10.34 26.43 -0.97
N VAL A 240 10.05 25.13 -0.97
CA VAL A 240 9.74 24.37 0.25
C VAL A 240 11.03 23.93 0.94
N ILE A 241 11.24 24.38 2.16
CA ILE A 241 12.30 23.95 3.08
C ILE A 241 11.93 22.58 3.67
N ASP A 242 10.83 22.51 4.41
CA ASP A 242 10.31 21.29 5.03
C ASP A 242 8.87 21.00 4.61
N LEU A 243 8.53 19.72 4.46
CA LEU A 243 7.19 19.29 4.09
C LEU A 243 6.77 18.08 4.91
N VAL A 244 5.63 18.20 5.56
CA VAL A 244 5.05 17.11 6.35
C VAL A 244 3.59 16.89 5.97
N ARG A 245 3.21 15.65 5.66
CA ARG A 245 1.79 15.29 5.50
C ARG A 245 1.15 15.04 6.87
N ARG A 246 0.25 15.92 7.27
CA ARG A 246 -0.42 15.89 8.58
C ARG A 246 -1.72 15.11 8.57
N GLN A 247 -2.37 15.02 7.40
CA GLN A 247 -3.66 14.36 7.28
C GLN A 247 -3.76 13.58 5.95
N PHE A 248 -4.47 12.47 5.99
CA PHE A 248 -4.82 11.64 4.84
C PHE A 248 -6.26 11.14 5.02
N GLY A 249 -7.19 11.67 4.22
CA GLY A 249 -8.62 11.44 4.43
C GLY A 249 -9.04 11.79 5.86
N PRO A 250 -9.68 10.87 6.60
CA PRO A 250 -10.09 11.10 7.98
C PRO A 250 -8.95 10.93 8.99
N LEU A 251 -7.78 10.45 8.56
CA LEU A 251 -6.66 10.19 9.47
C LEU A 251 -5.85 11.44 9.73
N HIS A 252 -5.52 11.66 11.00
CA HIS A 252 -4.63 12.71 11.45
C HIS A 252 -3.36 12.10 12.06
N LEU A 253 -2.20 12.66 11.73
CA LEU A 253 -0.91 12.21 12.29
C LEU A 253 -0.86 12.33 13.82
N GLY A 254 -1.54 13.33 14.38
CA GLY A 254 -1.56 13.58 15.81
C GLY A 254 -0.16 13.81 16.37
N THR A 255 0.13 13.14 17.49
CA THR A 255 1.41 13.20 18.23
C THR A 255 2.35 12.04 17.95
N LEU A 256 2.06 11.20 16.93
CA LEU A 256 2.92 10.08 16.56
C LEU A 256 4.33 10.58 16.23
N ALA A 257 5.35 10.10 16.96
CA ALA A 257 6.71 10.58 16.78
C ALA A 257 7.30 10.16 15.42
N SER A 258 8.32 10.88 14.93
CA SER A 258 8.98 10.58 13.67
C SER A 258 9.63 9.20 13.71
N GLY A 259 9.35 8.36 12.72
CA GLY A 259 9.82 6.98 12.65
C GLY A 259 8.97 5.98 13.43
N GLU A 260 7.96 6.42 14.17
CA GLU A 260 7.04 5.52 14.86
C GLU A 260 5.92 5.04 13.95
N ILE A 261 5.50 3.80 14.22
CA ILE A 261 4.42 3.11 13.53
C ILE A 261 3.45 2.51 14.57
N ARG A 262 2.16 2.63 14.32
CA ARG A 262 1.10 2.05 15.14
C ARG A 262 -0.06 1.51 14.31
N ASP A 263 -0.83 0.61 14.89
CA ASP A 263 -2.12 0.21 14.32
C ASP A 263 -3.08 1.40 14.27
N LEU A 264 -3.97 1.41 13.29
CA LEU A 264 -5.12 2.33 13.26
C LEU A 264 -6.10 1.95 14.37
N THR A 265 -6.68 2.94 15.01
CA THR A 265 -7.81 2.74 15.91
C THR A 265 -9.04 2.26 15.13
N LYS A 266 -9.99 1.64 15.83
CA LYS A 266 -11.26 1.21 15.21
C LYS A 266 -12.02 2.37 14.53
N GLN A 267 -11.96 3.56 15.12
CA GLN A 267 -12.60 4.76 14.57
C GLN A 267 -11.89 5.25 13.30
N GLU A 268 -10.56 5.29 13.31
CA GLU A 268 -9.75 5.65 12.13
C GLU A 268 -9.98 4.68 10.97
N LEU A 269 -9.95 3.38 11.26
CA LEU A 269 -10.22 2.34 10.27
C LEU A 269 -11.66 2.45 9.73
N GLY A 270 -12.64 2.62 10.61
CA GLY A 270 -14.05 2.81 10.22
C GLY A 270 -14.22 3.98 9.24
N GLY A 271 -13.54 5.10 9.49
CA GLY A 271 -13.52 6.25 8.57
C GLY A 271 -12.95 5.92 7.19
N LEU A 272 -11.86 5.14 7.12
CA LEU A 272 -11.30 4.72 5.84
C LEU A 272 -12.20 3.72 5.09
N LEU A 273 -12.78 2.77 5.80
CA LEU A 273 -13.69 1.78 5.21
C LEU A 273 -14.98 2.43 4.67
N THR A 274 -15.46 3.50 5.32
CA THR A 274 -16.60 4.29 4.82
C THR A 274 -16.28 4.90 3.46
N ILE A 275 -15.11 5.52 3.30
CA ILE A 275 -14.66 6.06 1.99
C ILE A 275 -14.62 4.94 0.94
N SER A 276 -14.10 3.76 1.29
CA SER A 276 -14.01 2.63 0.37
C SER A 276 -15.39 2.12 -0.07
N ARG A 277 -16.35 2.07 0.84
CA ARG A 277 -17.72 1.66 0.55
C ARG A 277 -18.43 2.67 -0.37
N ASP A 278 -18.30 3.96 -0.06
CA ASP A 278 -18.94 5.05 -0.83
C ASP A 278 -18.33 5.20 -2.23
N ALA A 279 -17.07 4.74 -2.40
CA ALA A 279 -16.36 4.70 -3.67
C ALA A 279 -16.71 3.49 -4.55
N SER A 280 -17.33 2.45 -3.97
CA SER A 280 -17.80 1.28 -4.72
C SER A 280 -19.13 1.62 -5.38
N PRO A 281 -19.30 1.45 -6.71
CA PRO A 281 -20.61 1.66 -7.35
C PRO A 281 -21.60 0.70 -6.70
N THR A 282 -22.65 1.27 -6.12
CA THR A 282 -23.76 0.50 -5.53
C THR A 282 -24.24 -0.54 -6.53
N ALA A 283 -24.35 -1.78 -6.11
CA ALA A 283 -24.85 -2.90 -6.91
C ALA A 283 -26.29 -2.67 -7.44
N ASP A 284 -26.93 -1.60 -7.00
CA ASP A 284 -28.31 -1.20 -7.35
C ASP A 284 -28.43 -0.52 -8.72
N ALA A 285 -27.33 -0.09 -9.35
CA ALA A 285 -27.38 0.53 -10.69
C ALA A 285 -27.47 -0.50 -11.83
N ARG A 286 -27.42 -1.81 -11.56
CA ARG A 286 -27.54 -2.88 -12.56
C ARG A 286 -28.95 -3.46 -12.73
N ALA A 287 -29.93 -2.94 -11.99
CA ALA A 287 -31.32 -3.44 -12.04
C ALA A 287 -32.28 -2.40 -12.66
N GLN A 288 -31.88 -1.66 -13.68
CA GLN A 288 -32.85 -0.99 -14.55
C GLN A 288 -33.13 -1.92 -15.74
N PRO A 289 -34.35 -2.48 -15.88
CA PRO A 289 -34.73 -3.18 -17.08
C PRO A 289 -34.88 -2.16 -18.23
N ASP A 290 -34.32 -2.53 -19.34
CA ASP A 290 -34.38 -1.85 -20.63
C ASP A 290 -35.83 -1.50 -21.00
N PRO A 291 -36.21 -0.24 -21.21
CA PRO A 291 -37.55 0.12 -21.66
C PRO A 291 -37.64 0.09 -23.19
N ALA A 292 -37.34 -1.04 -23.82
CA ALA A 292 -37.56 -1.20 -25.25
C ALA A 292 -38.41 -2.46 -25.54
N GLY A 293 -39.71 -2.26 -25.56
CA GLY A 293 -40.59 -3.36 -25.94
C GLY A 293 -42.09 -2.99 -25.90
N ALA A 294 -42.45 -1.83 -26.47
CA ALA A 294 -43.84 -1.56 -26.76
C ALA A 294 -43.95 -0.69 -28.03
N THR A 295 -43.94 -1.36 -29.17
CA THR A 295 -44.59 -0.86 -30.40
C THR A 295 -45.04 -2.04 -31.23
N SER A 296 -46.26 -2.34 -31.22
CA SER A 296 -47.26 -2.47 -32.31
C SER A 296 -48.45 -3.27 -31.85
#